data_26fafbac66b0f4cd97bf7bd549317077
#
_entry.id   26fafbac66b0f4cd97bf7bd549317077
#
_cell.length_a   1.000
_cell.length_b   1.000
_cell.length_c   1.000
_cell.angle_alpha   90.00
_cell.angle_beta   90.00
_cell.angle_gamma   90.00
#
_symmetry.space_group_name_H-M   'P 1'
#
loop_
_entity.id
_entity.type
_entity.pdbx_description
1 polymer ?
#
loop_
_entity_poly.entity_id
_entity_poly.type
_entity_poly.pdbx_seq_one_letter_code
_entity_poly.pdbx_strand_id
1 'polypeptide(L)'
;MKAPNRPPRRDRGRRRWAAGLAALVLGATLALPAQAQPATPAPPVASAMDGQLFLQLLIAELEWRRGEAGIAYQLTLDAARRTRDEALFRRSVEIALHGRAGEQALIAARAWREATPLSAEAARHEIRLLLALNRIGEVAAPLRTLLDQSAPAERAGLIAALPQLFQRSPEPRAVATTMESLLQPYLGAPATAAATRIALARLWRAAGDPPRALALLQEAAAADPASPAMPLLAVEMMSDTPAAEALVRAALRAPQADLTLRLAYARALAAAQRYTEAVEQLRLATEAQPTAAAAWLMLGALRVELRDSVAAEQALLRYVELTMTAGSATAPGPASDAEDAHADLPAGTAPDDTEREDDRLTQAWLLLARAAEQRGDLQAAEAWLARIEQPERLLAAQTRRAALLARRGQVEQARALVRAVPVRSEREERARVFAESQVLREVRLWSEAYAVLDAASARFPDDTDLLYERAMMAERLSRLADMERLLRRVIEIEPGHYHAHNALGYVLADRNLRLPEARALILRALELAPGDPFITDSLGWVEFRLGNLPEALRLLRQAHAARPDPEIAAHLGEVLWVKGEREEALRVWRDAKRRDAGNEVLRETLVRLRVDL
;
A
#
# COMPACT_ATOMS: atom_id res chain seq x y z
N MET A 1 7.61 60.26 18.86
CA MET A 1 6.25 60.73 18.53
C MET A 1 5.36 59.53 18.26
N LYS A 2 4.40 59.37 19.15
CA LYS A 2 3.06 58.74 19.00
C LYS A 2 2.86 57.53 18.06
N ALA A 3 2.70 56.39 18.68
CA ALA A 3 1.82 55.32 18.18
C ALA A 3 0.35 55.76 18.29
N PRO A 4 -0.56 55.14 17.54
CA PRO A 4 -1.81 54.76 18.17
C PRO A 4 -2.28 53.31 17.89
N ASN A 5 -2.66 52.71 19.02
CA ASN A 5 -3.93 52.05 19.33
C ASN A 5 -4.46 50.89 18.46
N ARG A 6 -4.38 49.73 19.04
CA ARG A 6 -5.33 48.61 18.81
C ARG A 6 -6.58 48.78 19.68
N PRO A 7 -7.80 48.50 19.19
CA PRO A 7 -8.97 48.24 20.04
C PRO A 7 -9.17 46.73 20.29
N PRO A 8 -9.94 46.39 21.35
CA PRO A 8 -9.91 45.08 21.98
C PRO A 8 -10.91 44.08 21.39
N ARG A 9 -10.59 42.79 21.60
CA ARG A 9 -11.49 41.64 21.35
C ARG A 9 -12.74 41.77 22.22
N ARG A 10 -13.92 41.69 21.61
CA ARG A 10 -15.21 41.48 22.26
C ARG A 10 -15.61 40.02 22.23
N ASP A 11 -15.67 39.46 23.42
CA ASP A 11 -16.35 38.25 23.85
C ASP A 11 -17.87 38.43 23.68
N ARG A 12 -18.55 37.46 23.05
CA ARG A 12 -20.02 37.26 23.05
C ARG A 12 -20.23 35.78 22.79
N GLY A 13 -20.64 35.00 23.75
CA GLY A 13 -21.79 35.25 24.60
C GLY A 13 -22.83 34.19 24.23
N ARG A 14 -22.97 33.21 25.11
CA ARG A 14 -24.06 32.22 25.16
C ARG A 14 -25.43 32.91 25.03
N ARG A 15 -26.31 32.40 24.15
CA ARG A 15 -27.80 32.51 24.27
C ARG A 15 -28.42 31.43 23.40
N ARG A 16 -29.02 30.37 24.05
CA ARG A 16 -30.46 30.20 24.30
C ARG A 16 -31.25 29.79 23.08
N TRP A 17 -31.63 28.54 23.06
CA TRP A 17 -32.75 28.01 22.31
C TRP A 17 -34.03 28.19 23.12
N ALA A 18 -35.03 28.81 22.53
CA ALA A 18 -36.41 28.77 22.96
C ALA A 18 -37.32 29.13 21.77
N ALA A 19 -38.21 28.20 21.46
CA ALA A 19 -39.56 28.37 20.98
C ALA A 19 -39.84 29.00 19.61
N GLY A 20 -40.62 28.28 18.79
CA GLY A 20 -41.35 28.79 17.62
C GLY A 20 -42.39 27.80 17.16
N LEU A 21 -43.52 27.67 17.94
CA LEU A 21 -44.77 27.10 17.48
C LEU A 21 -45.50 28.12 16.61
N ALA A 22 -45.94 27.75 15.41
CA ALA A 22 -47.02 28.46 14.71
C ALA A 22 -47.90 27.46 13.94
N ALA A 23 -49.12 27.53 14.29
CA ALA A 23 -50.28 26.77 13.86
C ALA A 23 -50.68 26.94 12.40
N LEU A 24 -51.35 25.95 11.84
CA LEU A 24 -52.33 26.12 10.77
C LEU A 24 -53.60 25.31 11.07
N VAL A 25 -54.68 26.05 11.29
CA VAL A 25 -56.05 25.61 11.46
C VAL A 25 -56.72 25.60 10.08
N LEU A 26 -57.48 24.57 9.71
CA LEU A 26 -58.87 24.69 9.19
C LEU A 26 -59.40 23.30 8.74
N GLY A 27 -60.60 22.98 9.21
CA GLY A 27 -61.44 21.92 8.64
C GLY A 27 -62.37 21.30 9.66
N ALA A 28 -63.47 21.98 9.95
CA ALA A 28 -64.53 21.50 10.87
C ALA A 28 -65.43 20.45 10.24
N THR A 29 -65.71 19.36 10.94
CA THR A 29 -67.02 18.65 10.88
C THR A 29 -67.44 18.22 12.28
N LEU A 30 -68.62 18.65 12.65
CA LEU A 30 -69.31 18.39 13.90
C LEU A 30 -69.65 16.90 14.08
N ALA A 31 -69.18 16.30 15.17
CA ALA A 31 -69.81 15.09 15.77
C ALA A 31 -69.84 15.27 17.27
N LEU A 32 -70.99 15.01 17.85
CA LEU A 32 -71.36 15.18 19.26
C LEU A 32 -70.52 14.35 20.23
N PRO A 33 -70.26 14.83 21.46
CA PRO A 33 -69.29 14.24 22.37
C PRO A 33 -69.83 12.96 23.02
N ALA A 34 -69.12 11.87 22.82
CA ALA A 34 -69.14 10.74 23.75
C ALA A 34 -68.37 11.15 25.02
N GLN A 35 -69.01 11.05 26.16
CA GLN A 35 -68.39 11.31 27.47
C GLN A 35 -67.19 10.36 27.65
N ALA A 36 -66.00 10.90 27.57
CA ALA A 36 -64.77 10.19 27.94
C ALA A 36 -64.78 10.05 29.49
N GLN A 37 -64.79 8.84 29.97
CA GLN A 37 -64.43 8.55 31.35
C GLN A 37 -62.96 9.02 31.57
N PRO A 38 -62.63 9.63 32.72
CA PRO A 38 -61.30 10.01 33.05
C PRO A 38 -60.44 8.74 33.08
N ALA A 39 -59.42 8.70 32.17
CA ALA A 39 -58.40 7.67 32.20
C ALA A 39 -57.71 7.73 33.57
N THR A 40 -57.79 6.67 34.33
CA THR A 40 -56.95 6.48 35.51
C THR A 40 -55.50 6.68 35.10
N PRO A 41 -54.73 7.58 35.77
CA PRO A 41 -53.31 7.73 35.47
C PRO A 41 -52.64 6.36 35.67
N ALA A 42 -51.92 5.91 34.65
CA ALA A 42 -51.10 4.70 34.77
C ALA A 42 -50.21 4.87 36.02
N PRO A 43 -50.09 3.84 36.87
CA PRO A 43 -49.25 3.94 38.04
C PRO A 43 -47.83 4.33 37.58
N PRO A 44 -47.16 5.24 38.32
CA PRO A 44 -45.78 5.60 37.96
C PRO A 44 -44.98 4.31 37.89
N VAL A 45 -44.26 4.11 36.76
CA VAL A 45 -43.34 3.00 36.62
C VAL A 45 -42.30 3.17 37.73
N ALA A 46 -42.42 2.37 38.77
CA ALA A 46 -41.45 2.41 39.87
C ALA A 46 -40.08 2.07 39.28
N SER A 47 -39.16 3.02 39.36
CA SER A 47 -37.79 2.75 39.03
C SER A 47 -37.29 1.57 39.83
N ALA A 48 -36.66 0.58 39.22
CA ALA A 48 -35.98 -0.53 39.91
C ALA A 48 -34.78 -0.05 40.75
N MET A 49 -34.51 1.22 40.74
CA MET A 49 -33.43 1.87 41.48
C MET A 49 -33.89 2.17 42.90
N ASP A 50 -33.44 1.37 43.86
CA ASP A 50 -33.59 1.68 45.28
C ASP A 50 -32.55 2.72 45.74
N GLY A 51 -32.75 3.29 46.94
CA GLY A 51 -31.88 4.33 47.48
C GLY A 51 -30.42 3.86 47.69
N GLN A 52 -30.22 2.57 47.98
CA GLN A 52 -28.89 1.99 48.15
C GLN A 52 -28.15 1.87 46.80
N LEU A 53 -28.85 1.40 45.76
CA LEU A 53 -28.30 1.32 44.40
C LEU A 53 -27.94 2.69 43.86
N PHE A 54 -28.87 3.68 44.06
CA PHE A 54 -28.62 5.07 43.66
C PHE A 54 -27.35 5.62 44.33
N LEU A 55 -27.20 5.48 45.65
CA LEU A 55 -26.04 5.95 46.40
C LEU A 55 -24.76 5.27 45.89
N GLN A 56 -24.77 3.96 45.67
CA GLN A 56 -23.64 3.19 45.18
C GLN A 56 -23.16 3.68 43.80
N LEU A 57 -24.10 3.89 42.85
CA LEU A 57 -23.78 4.38 41.51
C LEU A 57 -23.32 5.83 41.53
N LEU A 58 -23.87 6.67 42.40
CA LEU A 58 -23.41 8.04 42.59
C LEU A 58 -21.96 8.08 43.10
N ILE A 59 -21.63 7.25 44.09
CA ILE A 59 -20.25 7.14 44.59
C ILE A 59 -19.33 6.64 43.45
N ALA A 60 -19.74 5.63 42.70
CA ALA A 60 -18.96 5.12 41.58
C ALA A 60 -18.64 6.22 40.54
N GLU A 61 -19.62 7.05 40.19
CA GLU A 61 -19.43 8.14 39.23
C GLU A 61 -18.54 9.27 39.80
N LEU A 62 -18.65 9.57 41.10
CA LEU A 62 -17.77 10.53 41.77
C LEU A 62 -16.32 10.06 41.81
N GLU A 63 -16.09 8.79 42.16
CA GLU A 63 -14.74 8.19 42.16
C GLU A 63 -14.15 8.13 40.75
N TRP A 64 -14.99 7.79 39.74
CA TRP A 64 -14.57 7.87 38.34
C TRP A 64 -14.07 9.26 37.94
N ARG A 65 -14.81 10.31 38.32
CA ARG A 65 -14.43 11.71 38.04
C ARG A 65 -13.19 12.18 38.79
N ARG A 66 -12.89 11.54 39.91
CA ARG A 66 -11.64 11.76 40.69
C ARG A 66 -10.43 11.04 40.09
N GLY A 67 -10.64 10.17 39.08
CA GLY A 67 -9.59 9.35 38.48
C GLY A 67 -9.39 8.00 39.18
N GLU A 68 -10.20 7.67 40.20
CA GLU A 68 -10.16 6.41 40.95
C GLU A 68 -10.91 5.28 40.21
N ALA A 69 -10.43 4.94 39.00
CA ALA A 69 -11.07 3.97 38.12
C ALA A 69 -11.29 2.59 38.77
N GLY A 70 -10.38 2.17 39.67
CA GLY A 70 -10.47 0.88 40.36
C GLY A 70 -11.68 0.79 41.29
N ILE A 71 -11.94 1.84 42.09
CA ILE A 71 -13.06 1.92 43.02
C ILE A 71 -14.38 2.01 42.23
N ALA A 72 -14.42 2.89 41.21
CA ALA A 72 -15.58 3.05 40.34
C ALA A 72 -15.95 1.73 39.66
N TYR A 73 -14.99 0.97 39.14
CA TYR A 73 -15.18 -0.34 38.54
C TYR A 73 -15.81 -1.34 39.52
N GLN A 74 -15.25 -1.48 40.72
CA GLN A 74 -15.77 -2.42 41.71
C GLN A 74 -17.22 -2.13 42.10
N LEU A 75 -17.55 -0.87 42.39
CA LEU A 75 -18.88 -0.44 42.74
C LEU A 75 -19.88 -0.66 41.62
N THR A 76 -19.50 -0.35 40.38
CA THR A 76 -20.36 -0.51 39.20
C THR A 76 -20.59 -1.99 38.87
N LEU A 77 -19.54 -2.82 38.92
CA LEU A 77 -19.63 -4.26 38.64
C LEU A 77 -20.48 -4.99 39.72
N ASP A 78 -20.32 -4.61 40.99
CA ASP A 78 -21.15 -5.17 42.05
C ASP A 78 -22.64 -4.81 41.87
N ALA A 79 -22.94 -3.57 41.53
CA ALA A 79 -24.29 -3.13 41.17
C ALA A 79 -24.82 -3.93 39.95
N ALA A 80 -24.01 -4.10 38.90
CA ALA A 80 -24.40 -4.86 37.71
C ALA A 80 -24.73 -6.33 38.03
N ARG A 81 -23.91 -6.99 38.88
CA ARG A 81 -24.14 -8.38 39.29
C ARG A 81 -25.46 -8.55 40.08
N ARG A 82 -25.79 -7.60 40.96
CA ARG A 82 -27.04 -7.62 41.75
C ARG A 82 -28.26 -7.36 40.91
N THR A 83 -28.18 -6.39 40.01
CA THR A 83 -29.36 -5.97 39.20
C THR A 83 -29.53 -6.77 37.92
N ARG A 84 -28.46 -7.41 37.43
CA ARG A 84 -28.35 -8.02 36.10
C ARG A 84 -28.60 -7.04 34.96
N ASP A 85 -28.35 -5.75 35.19
CA ASP A 85 -28.55 -4.70 34.22
C ASP A 85 -27.36 -4.64 33.23
N GLU A 86 -27.67 -4.83 31.95
CA GLU A 86 -26.65 -4.83 30.89
C GLU A 86 -25.96 -3.48 30.75
N ALA A 87 -26.62 -2.37 30.99
CA ALA A 87 -26.02 -1.04 30.93
C ALA A 87 -24.93 -0.87 32.01
N LEU A 88 -25.12 -1.44 33.20
CA LEU A 88 -24.14 -1.39 34.28
C LEU A 88 -22.92 -2.30 33.99
N PHE A 89 -23.15 -3.46 33.39
CA PHE A 89 -22.03 -4.31 32.92
C PHE A 89 -21.22 -3.60 31.84
N ARG A 90 -21.87 -3.01 30.84
CA ARG A 90 -21.22 -2.22 29.79
C ARG A 90 -20.37 -1.11 30.42
N ARG A 91 -20.96 -0.36 31.34
CA ARG A 91 -20.26 0.72 32.06
C ARG A 91 -19.04 0.21 32.82
N SER A 92 -19.14 -0.97 33.46
CA SER A 92 -17.99 -1.58 34.16
C SER A 92 -16.86 -1.92 33.19
N VAL A 93 -17.18 -2.47 32.01
CA VAL A 93 -16.20 -2.73 30.95
C VAL A 93 -15.52 -1.44 30.49
N GLU A 94 -16.30 -0.37 30.25
CA GLU A 94 -15.77 0.93 29.84
C GLU A 94 -14.81 1.54 30.87
N ILE A 95 -15.21 1.53 32.14
CA ILE A 95 -14.37 2.03 33.23
C ILE A 95 -13.03 1.27 33.29
N ALA A 96 -13.08 -0.05 33.21
CA ALA A 96 -11.87 -0.88 33.22
C ALA A 96 -10.96 -0.60 32.02
N LEU A 97 -11.53 -0.43 30.81
CA LEU A 97 -10.76 -0.10 29.60
C LEU A 97 -10.08 1.27 29.69
N HIS A 98 -10.79 2.29 30.17
CA HIS A 98 -10.20 3.60 30.39
C HIS A 98 -9.08 3.57 31.46
N GLY A 99 -9.26 2.72 32.49
CA GLY A 99 -8.22 2.46 33.49
C GLY A 99 -7.07 1.60 32.98
N ARG A 100 -7.05 1.24 31.68
CA ARG A 100 -6.07 0.33 31.05
C ARG A 100 -5.99 -1.05 31.74
N ALA A 101 -7.08 -1.49 32.36
CA ALA A 101 -7.19 -2.72 33.13
C ALA A 101 -7.92 -3.81 32.29
N GLY A 102 -7.30 -4.29 31.22
CA GLY A 102 -7.89 -5.22 30.26
C GLY A 102 -8.40 -6.53 30.88
N GLU A 103 -7.70 -7.08 31.88
CA GLU A 103 -8.16 -8.29 32.61
C GLU A 103 -9.44 -8.02 33.42
N GLN A 104 -9.56 -6.85 34.05
CA GLN A 104 -10.76 -6.46 34.77
C GLN A 104 -11.93 -6.24 33.79
N ALA A 105 -11.67 -5.64 32.62
CA ALA A 105 -12.68 -5.52 31.57
C ALA A 105 -13.20 -6.90 31.13
N LEU A 106 -12.29 -7.88 30.96
CA LEU A 106 -12.67 -9.25 30.63
C LEU A 106 -13.50 -9.92 31.74
N ILE A 107 -13.15 -9.71 33.01
CA ILE A 107 -13.92 -10.21 34.15
C ILE A 107 -15.34 -9.63 34.13
N ALA A 108 -15.50 -8.34 33.85
CA ALA A 108 -16.81 -7.70 33.75
C ALA A 108 -17.62 -8.24 32.55
N ALA A 109 -17.00 -8.42 31.38
CA ALA A 109 -17.66 -8.95 30.19
C ALA A 109 -18.11 -10.41 30.39
N ARG A 110 -17.33 -11.23 31.08
CA ARG A 110 -17.70 -12.60 31.47
C ARG A 110 -18.89 -12.61 32.44
N ALA A 111 -18.83 -11.79 33.46
CA ALA A 111 -19.94 -11.66 34.41
C ALA A 111 -21.21 -11.18 33.70
N TRP A 112 -21.09 -10.31 32.71
CA TRP A 112 -22.21 -9.87 31.87
C TRP A 112 -22.80 -11.05 31.10
N ARG A 113 -21.99 -11.81 30.34
CA ARG A 113 -22.48 -12.97 29.58
C ARG A 113 -23.08 -14.07 30.49
N GLU A 114 -22.51 -14.27 31.69
CA GLU A 114 -23.08 -15.20 32.68
C GLU A 114 -24.45 -14.73 33.21
N ALA A 115 -24.61 -13.43 33.48
CA ALA A 115 -25.86 -12.85 33.95
C ALA A 115 -26.95 -12.81 32.89
N THR A 116 -26.57 -12.59 31.64
CA THR A 116 -27.46 -12.47 30.47
C THR A 116 -26.96 -13.35 29.31
N PRO A 117 -27.15 -14.69 29.39
CA PRO A 117 -26.59 -15.63 28.41
C PRO A 117 -27.09 -15.45 26.97
N LEU A 118 -28.18 -14.72 26.77
CA LEU A 118 -28.75 -14.41 25.46
C LEU A 118 -28.32 -13.05 24.92
N SER A 119 -27.42 -12.34 25.59
CA SER A 119 -26.91 -11.04 25.12
C SER A 119 -25.81 -11.22 24.07
N ALA A 120 -26.14 -10.92 22.82
CA ALA A 120 -25.15 -10.88 21.74
C ALA A 120 -24.08 -9.77 21.96
N GLU A 121 -24.45 -8.70 22.66
CA GLU A 121 -23.57 -7.60 23.01
C GLU A 121 -22.50 -8.04 24.03
N ALA A 122 -22.92 -8.74 25.08
CA ALA A 122 -22.01 -9.32 26.07
C ALA A 122 -20.97 -10.25 25.40
N ALA A 123 -21.44 -11.15 24.52
CA ALA A 123 -20.57 -12.04 23.78
C ALA A 123 -19.57 -11.28 22.88
N ARG A 124 -20.00 -10.22 22.19
CA ARG A 124 -19.12 -9.38 21.37
C ARG A 124 -18.03 -8.67 22.20
N HIS A 125 -18.40 -8.14 23.38
CA HIS A 125 -17.44 -7.51 24.28
C HIS A 125 -16.41 -8.51 24.79
N GLU A 126 -16.83 -9.69 25.22
CA GLU A 126 -15.92 -10.75 25.67
C GLU A 126 -14.95 -11.19 24.54
N ILE A 127 -15.47 -11.41 23.32
CA ILE A 127 -14.65 -11.77 22.16
C ILE A 127 -13.57 -10.71 21.88
N ARG A 128 -13.95 -9.42 21.83
CA ARG A 128 -13.00 -8.32 21.59
C ARG A 128 -11.89 -8.29 22.64
N LEU A 129 -12.23 -8.46 23.89
CA LEU A 129 -11.27 -8.45 25.02
C LEU A 129 -10.36 -9.67 24.99
N LEU A 130 -10.89 -10.87 24.71
CA LEU A 130 -10.08 -12.08 24.56
C LEU A 130 -9.08 -11.96 23.42
N LEU A 131 -9.48 -11.36 22.29
CA LEU A 131 -8.59 -11.10 21.17
C LEU A 131 -7.52 -10.06 21.53
N ALA A 132 -7.90 -8.97 22.21
CA ALA A 132 -6.96 -7.94 22.65
C ALA A 132 -5.91 -8.47 23.66
N LEU A 133 -6.30 -9.45 24.48
CA LEU A 133 -5.45 -10.11 25.46
C LEU A 133 -4.73 -11.37 24.90
N ASN A 134 -4.88 -11.66 23.61
CA ASN A 134 -4.33 -12.85 22.94
C ASN A 134 -4.75 -14.19 23.58
N ARG A 135 -5.96 -14.25 24.17
CA ARG A 135 -6.51 -15.46 24.82
C ARG A 135 -7.40 -16.26 23.85
N ILE A 136 -6.81 -16.68 22.72
CA ILE A 136 -7.53 -17.25 21.56
C ILE A 136 -8.29 -18.55 21.93
N GLY A 137 -7.71 -19.40 22.78
CA GLY A 137 -8.32 -20.66 23.18
C GLY A 137 -9.68 -20.50 23.90
N GLU A 138 -9.96 -19.31 24.46
CA GLU A 138 -11.16 -19.04 25.22
C GLU A 138 -12.28 -18.38 24.38
N VAL A 139 -11.98 -17.99 23.13
CA VAL A 139 -12.93 -17.31 22.23
C VAL A 139 -14.05 -18.25 21.77
N ALA A 140 -13.83 -19.55 21.79
CA ALA A 140 -14.79 -20.54 21.26
C ALA A 140 -16.17 -20.49 21.95
N ALA A 141 -16.22 -20.33 23.28
CA ALA A 141 -17.49 -20.31 24.01
C ALA A 141 -18.36 -19.08 23.69
N PRO A 142 -17.87 -17.84 23.77
CA PRO A 142 -18.69 -16.66 23.43
C PRO A 142 -19.01 -16.60 21.92
N LEU A 143 -18.12 -17.09 21.02
CA LEU A 143 -18.44 -17.20 19.60
C LEU A 143 -19.57 -18.20 19.32
N ARG A 144 -19.58 -19.34 19.99
CA ARG A 144 -20.67 -20.31 19.87
C ARG A 144 -21.99 -19.67 20.30
N THR A 145 -22.00 -18.99 21.45
CA THR A 145 -23.20 -18.25 21.91
C THR A 145 -23.69 -17.27 20.86
N LEU A 146 -22.77 -16.47 20.25
CA LEU A 146 -23.12 -15.50 19.22
C LEU A 146 -23.71 -16.16 17.97
N LEU A 147 -23.11 -17.26 17.50
CA LEU A 147 -23.59 -17.98 16.31
C LEU A 147 -24.94 -18.68 16.56
N ASP A 148 -25.13 -19.28 17.73
CA ASP A 148 -26.39 -19.99 18.07
C ASP A 148 -27.57 -19.03 18.19
N GLN A 149 -27.32 -17.81 18.68
CA GLN A 149 -28.32 -16.76 18.84
C GLN A 149 -28.63 -16.00 17.54
N SER A 150 -27.75 -16.09 16.54
CA SER A 150 -27.96 -15.41 15.28
C SER A 150 -29.04 -16.06 14.45
N ALA A 151 -29.83 -15.24 13.74
CA ALA A 151 -30.80 -15.75 12.78
C ALA A 151 -30.09 -16.61 11.69
N PRO A 152 -30.74 -17.69 11.23
CA PRO A 152 -30.13 -18.59 10.23
C PRO A 152 -29.60 -17.86 8.98
N ALA A 153 -30.29 -16.80 8.53
CA ALA A 153 -29.89 -16.00 7.37
C ALA A 153 -28.63 -15.15 7.63
N GLU A 154 -28.41 -14.71 8.85
CA GLU A 154 -27.25 -13.88 9.22
C GLU A 154 -26.02 -14.71 9.58
N ARG A 155 -26.23 -15.95 10.00
CA ARG A 155 -25.16 -16.83 10.51
C ARG A 155 -24.06 -17.08 9.50
N ALA A 156 -24.40 -17.27 8.23
CA ALA A 156 -23.43 -17.44 7.15
C ALA A 156 -22.52 -16.20 6.99
N GLY A 157 -23.09 -15.00 7.09
CA GLY A 157 -22.36 -13.74 7.05
C GLY A 157 -21.42 -13.58 8.25
N LEU A 158 -21.87 -13.92 9.46
CA LEU A 158 -21.02 -13.90 10.65
C LEU A 158 -19.86 -14.87 10.54
N ILE A 159 -20.08 -16.10 10.07
CA ILE A 159 -19.03 -17.09 9.85
C ILE A 159 -18.02 -16.57 8.80
N ALA A 160 -18.49 -15.99 7.70
CA ALA A 160 -17.62 -15.44 6.65
C ALA A 160 -16.73 -14.27 7.15
N ALA A 161 -17.18 -13.54 8.18
CA ALA A 161 -16.42 -12.43 8.78
C ALA A 161 -15.36 -12.88 9.81
N LEU A 162 -15.47 -14.11 10.36
CA LEU A 162 -14.55 -14.60 11.41
C LEU A 162 -13.06 -14.48 11.06
N PRO A 163 -12.59 -14.82 9.84
CA PRO A 163 -11.16 -14.72 9.50
C PRO A 163 -10.60 -13.31 9.69
N GLN A 164 -11.41 -12.26 9.49
CA GLN A 164 -10.96 -10.87 9.66
C GLN A 164 -10.64 -10.54 11.12
N LEU A 165 -11.35 -11.13 12.08
CA LEU A 165 -11.11 -10.92 13.50
C LEU A 165 -9.72 -11.42 13.95
N PHE A 166 -9.17 -12.39 13.23
CA PHE A 166 -7.92 -13.08 13.60
C PHE A 166 -6.72 -12.72 12.70
N GLN A 167 -6.85 -11.76 11.79
CA GLN A 167 -5.79 -11.40 10.83
C GLN A 167 -4.45 -11.02 11.49
N ARG A 168 -4.51 -10.46 12.70
CA ARG A 168 -3.33 -10.00 13.45
C ARG A 168 -2.91 -10.97 14.56
N SER A 169 -3.48 -12.16 14.60
CA SER A 169 -3.13 -13.15 15.62
C SER A 169 -1.68 -13.63 15.45
N PRO A 170 -0.87 -13.67 16.51
CA PRO A 170 0.47 -14.23 16.47
C PRO A 170 0.47 -15.75 16.33
N GLU A 171 -0.67 -16.44 16.56
CA GLU A 171 -0.81 -17.89 16.56
C GLU A 171 -1.86 -18.38 15.53
N PRO A 172 -1.66 -18.15 14.21
CA PRO A 172 -2.68 -18.45 13.22
C PRO A 172 -3.07 -19.93 13.15
N ARG A 173 -2.15 -20.84 13.47
CA ARG A 173 -2.43 -22.28 13.48
C ARG A 173 -3.34 -22.69 14.65
N ALA A 174 -3.15 -22.11 15.84
CA ALA A 174 -4.03 -22.33 16.98
C ALA A 174 -5.44 -21.78 16.68
N VAL A 175 -5.53 -20.61 16.04
CA VAL A 175 -6.79 -20.04 15.58
C VAL A 175 -7.50 -21.00 14.61
N ALA A 176 -6.82 -21.48 13.58
CA ALA A 176 -7.42 -22.37 12.57
C ALA A 176 -7.97 -23.66 13.22
N THR A 177 -7.19 -24.28 14.12
CA THR A 177 -7.60 -25.50 14.84
C THR A 177 -8.80 -25.24 15.74
N THR A 178 -8.80 -24.15 16.50
CA THR A 178 -9.90 -23.78 17.40
C THR A 178 -11.18 -23.50 16.60
N MET A 179 -11.06 -22.74 15.51
CA MET A 179 -12.22 -22.41 14.65
C MET A 179 -12.75 -23.63 13.91
N GLU A 180 -11.90 -24.55 13.48
CA GLU A 180 -12.36 -25.79 12.85
C GLU A 180 -13.21 -26.62 13.82
N SER A 181 -12.76 -26.81 15.06
CA SER A 181 -13.54 -27.49 16.09
C SER A 181 -14.87 -26.76 16.41
N LEU A 182 -14.83 -25.42 16.49
CA LEU A 182 -16.02 -24.60 16.76
C LEU A 182 -17.05 -24.70 15.64
N LEU A 183 -16.59 -24.64 14.38
CA LEU A 183 -17.44 -24.53 13.20
C LEU A 183 -17.92 -25.88 12.64
N GLN A 184 -17.46 -27.00 13.21
CA GLN A 184 -17.85 -28.34 12.80
C GLN A 184 -19.38 -28.54 12.63
N PRO A 185 -20.25 -28.05 13.55
CA PRO A 185 -21.71 -28.23 13.39
C PRO A 185 -22.29 -27.53 12.16
N TYR A 186 -21.63 -26.48 11.68
CA TYR A 186 -22.12 -25.66 10.57
C TYR A 186 -21.65 -26.15 9.18
N LEU A 187 -20.77 -27.15 9.13
CA LEU A 187 -20.31 -27.79 7.88
C LEU A 187 -21.39 -28.62 7.19
N GLY A 188 -22.34 -29.18 7.97
CA GLY A 188 -23.43 -30.02 7.45
C GLY A 188 -24.70 -29.25 7.08
N ALA A 189 -24.86 -28.03 7.51
CA ALA A 189 -26.05 -27.23 7.28
C ALA A 189 -25.97 -26.50 5.92
N PRO A 190 -26.90 -26.72 4.97
CA PRO A 190 -26.81 -26.13 3.61
C PRO A 190 -26.63 -24.61 3.60
N ALA A 191 -27.28 -23.89 4.54
CA ALA A 191 -27.22 -22.44 4.62
C ALA A 191 -25.84 -21.89 5.03
N THR A 192 -24.98 -22.70 5.69
CA THR A 192 -23.70 -22.25 6.25
C THR A 192 -22.51 -23.04 5.72
N ALA A 193 -22.75 -24.19 5.08
CA ALA A 193 -21.72 -25.13 4.68
C ALA A 193 -20.61 -24.51 3.81
N ALA A 194 -20.98 -23.75 2.78
CA ALA A 194 -20.03 -23.10 1.89
C ALA A 194 -19.25 -21.97 2.62
N ALA A 195 -19.97 -21.09 3.34
CA ALA A 195 -19.36 -20.00 4.11
C ALA A 195 -18.37 -20.53 5.15
N THR A 196 -18.73 -21.64 5.83
CA THR A 196 -17.86 -22.29 6.82
C THR A 196 -16.57 -22.82 6.20
N ARG A 197 -16.66 -23.54 5.07
CA ARG A 197 -15.48 -24.06 4.38
C ARG A 197 -14.58 -22.94 3.86
N ILE A 198 -15.15 -21.87 3.31
CA ILE A 198 -14.40 -20.71 2.84
C ILE A 198 -13.70 -20.00 4.01
N ALA A 199 -14.40 -19.81 5.15
CA ALA A 199 -13.82 -19.21 6.34
C ALA A 199 -12.64 -20.06 6.88
N LEU A 200 -12.83 -21.37 6.99
CA LEU A 200 -11.78 -22.30 7.41
C LEU A 200 -10.61 -22.34 6.41
N ALA A 201 -10.89 -22.29 5.10
CA ALA A 201 -9.84 -22.23 4.06
C ALA A 201 -8.98 -20.97 4.23
N ARG A 202 -9.58 -19.80 4.50
CA ARG A 202 -8.83 -18.56 4.80
C ARG A 202 -7.96 -18.70 6.05
N LEU A 203 -8.49 -19.29 7.11
CA LEU A 203 -7.76 -19.49 8.36
C LEU A 203 -6.60 -20.48 8.19
N TRP A 204 -6.78 -21.59 7.48
CA TRP A 204 -5.72 -22.55 7.22
C TRP A 204 -4.66 -22.01 6.27
N ARG A 205 -5.04 -21.19 5.28
CA ARG A 205 -4.07 -20.46 4.47
C ARG A 205 -3.20 -19.54 5.34
N ALA A 206 -3.82 -18.75 6.20
CA ALA A 206 -3.10 -17.88 7.14
C ALA A 206 -2.22 -18.67 8.12
N ALA A 207 -2.60 -19.91 8.45
CA ALA A 207 -1.84 -20.84 9.28
C ALA A 207 -0.65 -21.52 8.56
N GLY A 208 -0.44 -21.22 7.26
CA GLY A 208 0.63 -21.81 6.45
C GLY A 208 0.36 -23.26 6.02
N ASP A 209 -0.91 -23.65 5.86
CA ASP A 209 -1.33 -24.95 5.34
C ASP A 209 -2.18 -24.79 4.06
N PRO A 210 -1.56 -24.37 2.93
CA PRO A 210 -2.25 -24.19 1.66
C PRO A 210 -2.92 -25.46 1.11
N PRO A 211 -2.36 -26.68 1.28
CA PRO A 211 -3.04 -27.89 0.80
C PRO A 211 -4.39 -28.13 1.48
N ARG A 212 -4.46 -27.93 2.81
CA ARG A 212 -5.71 -28.05 3.56
C ARG A 212 -6.71 -26.97 3.17
N ALA A 213 -6.24 -25.74 2.99
CA ALA A 213 -7.06 -24.63 2.51
C ALA A 213 -7.67 -24.95 1.13
N LEU A 214 -6.88 -25.52 0.20
CA LEU A 214 -7.37 -25.91 -1.11
C LEU A 214 -8.42 -27.02 -1.05
N ALA A 215 -8.22 -28.04 -0.22
CA ALA A 215 -9.19 -29.12 -0.04
C ALA A 215 -10.55 -28.58 0.43
N LEU A 216 -10.54 -27.71 1.46
CA LEU A 216 -11.75 -27.04 1.97
C LEU A 216 -12.43 -26.18 0.89
N LEU A 217 -11.64 -25.54 0.02
CA LEU A 217 -12.17 -24.71 -1.05
C LEU A 217 -12.82 -25.55 -2.16
N GLN A 218 -12.24 -26.72 -2.47
CA GLN A 218 -12.84 -27.69 -3.39
C GLN A 218 -14.17 -28.24 -2.86
N GLU A 219 -14.23 -28.55 -1.56
CA GLU A 219 -15.48 -28.96 -0.91
C GLU A 219 -16.51 -27.82 -0.90
N ALA A 220 -16.08 -26.57 -0.71
CA ALA A 220 -16.96 -25.41 -0.78
C ALA A 220 -17.57 -25.24 -2.18
N ALA A 221 -16.77 -25.45 -3.23
CA ALA A 221 -17.21 -25.41 -4.63
C ALA A 221 -18.24 -26.49 -4.94
N ALA A 222 -18.10 -27.66 -4.33
CA ALA A 222 -19.08 -28.75 -4.46
C ALA A 222 -20.39 -28.45 -3.70
N ALA A 223 -20.30 -27.79 -2.54
CA ALA A 223 -21.44 -27.45 -1.71
C ALA A 223 -22.27 -26.27 -2.26
N ASP A 224 -21.61 -25.26 -2.81
CA ASP A 224 -22.24 -24.09 -3.42
C ASP A 224 -21.41 -23.60 -4.61
N PRO A 225 -21.66 -24.13 -5.81
CA PRO A 225 -20.95 -23.70 -7.02
C PRO A 225 -21.22 -22.25 -7.41
N ALA A 226 -22.28 -21.63 -6.90
CA ALA A 226 -22.68 -20.26 -7.20
C ALA A 226 -22.06 -19.22 -6.25
N SER A 227 -21.36 -19.65 -5.21
CA SER A 227 -20.75 -18.75 -4.23
C SER A 227 -19.68 -17.83 -4.87
N PRO A 228 -19.83 -16.50 -4.86
CA PRO A 228 -18.83 -15.60 -5.43
C PRO A 228 -17.54 -15.52 -4.58
N ALA A 229 -17.60 -15.85 -3.30
CA ALA A 229 -16.48 -15.76 -2.39
C ALA A 229 -15.44 -16.88 -2.60
N MET A 230 -15.88 -18.05 -3.08
CA MET A 230 -15.03 -19.21 -3.31
C MET A 230 -13.98 -18.96 -4.40
N PRO A 231 -14.36 -18.55 -5.63
CA PRO A 231 -13.37 -18.35 -6.69
C PRO A 231 -12.49 -17.11 -6.42
N LEU A 232 -12.94 -16.13 -5.68
CA LEU A 232 -12.09 -15.00 -5.26
C LEU A 232 -10.98 -15.47 -4.31
N LEU A 233 -11.30 -16.34 -3.34
CA LEU A 233 -10.25 -16.92 -2.48
C LEU A 233 -9.31 -17.82 -3.28
N ALA A 234 -9.82 -18.56 -4.29
CA ALA A 234 -8.98 -19.36 -5.19
C ALA A 234 -7.96 -18.48 -5.95
N VAL A 235 -8.37 -17.28 -6.42
CA VAL A 235 -7.46 -16.30 -7.04
C VAL A 235 -6.37 -15.87 -6.06
N GLU A 236 -6.74 -15.55 -4.82
CA GLU A 236 -5.76 -15.16 -3.78
C GLU A 236 -4.75 -16.28 -3.47
N MET A 237 -5.13 -17.55 -3.68
CA MET A 237 -4.27 -18.70 -3.40
C MET A 237 -3.36 -19.08 -4.57
N MET A 238 -3.56 -18.55 -5.77
CA MET A 238 -2.82 -18.98 -6.96
C MET A 238 -1.30 -18.81 -6.83
N SER A 239 -0.81 -17.81 -6.11
CA SER A 239 0.62 -17.58 -5.88
C SER A 239 1.28 -18.71 -5.10
N ASP A 240 0.58 -19.22 -4.09
CA ASP A 240 1.11 -20.20 -3.13
C ASP A 240 0.67 -21.63 -3.52
N THR A 241 -0.44 -21.73 -4.25
CA THR A 241 -1.08 -23.00 -4.62
C THR A 241 -1.60 -22.93 -6.06
N PRO A 242 -0.75 -23.19 -7.08
CA PRO A 242 -1.15 -23.09 -8.48
C PRO A 242 -2.38 -23.95 -8.87
N ALA A 243 -2.61 -25.05 -8.16
CA ALA A 243 -3.78 -25.92 -8.37
C ALA A 243 -5.13 -25.22 -8.09
N ALA A 244 -5.15 -24.13 -7.32
CA ALA A 244 -6.35 -23.31 -7.08
C ALA A 244 -6.89 -22.65 -8.36
N GLU A 245 -6.03 -22.42 -9.36
CA GLU A 245 -6.42 -21.84 -10.65
C GLU A 245 -7.52 -22.64 -11.36
N ALA A 246 -7.56 -23.95 -11.19
CA ALA A 246 -8.60 -24.79 -11.78
C ALA A 246 -10.01 -24.38 -11.33
N LEU A 247 -10.17 -23.98 -10.06
CA LEU A 247 -11.44 -23.50 -9.51
C LEU A 247 -11.84 -22.13 -10.11
N VAL A 248 -10.86 -21.24 -10.29
CA VAL A 248 -11.07 -19.94 -10.93
C VAL A 248 -11.54 -20.13 -12.38
N ARG A 249 -10.84 -20.96 -13.14
CA ARG A 249 -11.19 -21.25 -14.54
C ARG A 249 -12.56 -21.93 -14.66
N ALA A 250 -12.93 -22.80 -13.72
CA ALA A 250 -14.25 -23.41 -13.68
C ALA A 250 -15.35 -22.38 -13.46
N ALA A 251 -15.18 -21.46 -12.49
CA ALA A 251 -16.13 -20.39 -12.21
C ALA A 251 -16.27 -19.41 -13.40
N LEU A 252 -15.17 -19.10 -14.10
CA LEU A 252 -15.17 -18.20 -15.27
C LEU A 252 -15.81 -18.80 -16.53
N ARG A 253 -16.08 -20.13 -16.57
CA ARG A 253 -16.83 -20.77 -17.66
C ARG A 253 -18.34 -20.57 -17.55
N ALA A 254 -18.84 -20.13 -16.38
CA ALA A 254 -20.26 -19.84 -16.21
C ALA A 254 -20.70 -18.72 -17.17
N PRO A 255 -21.92 -18.80 -17.77
CA PRO A 255 -22.40 -17.81 -18.75
C PRO A 255 -22.46 -16.38 -18.21
N GLN A 256 -22.59 -16.20 -16.90
CA GLN A 256 -22.63 -14.92 -16.21
C GLN A 256 -21.44 -14.80 -15.25
N ALA A 257 -20.23 -15.09 -15.75
CA ALA A 257 -19.03 -14.93 -14.92
C ALA A 257 -18.88 -13.49 -14.42
N ASP A 258 -18.73 -13.34 -13.10
CA ASP A 258 -18.63 -12.05 -12.44
C ASP A 258 -17.42 -11.25 -12.96
N LEU A 259 -17.65 -10.00 -13.31
CA LEU A 259 -16.61 -9.06 -13.72
C LEU A 259 -15.53 -8.92 -12.65
N THR A 260 -15.92 -8.87 -11.37
CA THR A 260 -14.99 -8.75 -10.23
C THR A 260 -14.01 -9.92 -10.20
N LEU A 261 -14.51 -11.13 -10.39
CA LEU A 261 -13.68 -12.34 -10.48
C LEU A 261 -12.70 -12.27 -11.67
N ARG A 262 -13.19 -11.87 -12.84
CA ARG A 262 -12.36 -11.77 -14.04
C ARG A 262 -11.25 -10.75 -13.90
N LEU A 263 -11.54 -9.59 -13.30
CA LEU A 263 -10.55 -8.57 -12.99
C LEU A 263 -9.53 -9.03 -11.94
N ALA A 264 -9.98 -9.72 -10.90
CA ALA A 264 -9.09 -10.28 -9.87
C ALA A 264 -8.14 -11.32 -10.48
N TYR A 265 -8.67 -12.21 -11.33
CA TYR A 265 -7.87 -13.22 -12.02
C TYR A 265 -6.86 -12.59 -12.98
N ALA A 266 -7.26 -11.57 -13.75
CA ALA A 266 -6.34 -10.84 -14.61
C ALA A 266 -5.19 -10.17 -13.83
N ARG A 267 -5.48 -9.62 -12.64
CA ARG A 267 -4.43 -9.07 -11.75
C ARG A 267 -3.47 -10.15 -11.26
N ALA A 268 -4.00 -11.30 -10.85
CA ALA A 268 -3.18 -12.42 -10.40
C ALA A 268 -2.27 -12.97 -11.52
N LEU A 269 -2.80 -13.10 -12.74
CA LEU A 269 -2.03 -13.47 -13.93
C LEU A 269 -0.94 -12.46 -14.25
N ALA A 270 -1.25 -11.16 -14.16
CA ALA A 270 -0.27 -10.09 -14.38
C ALA A 270 0.85 -10.11 -13.32
N ALA A 271 0.52 -10.33 -12.06
CA ALA A 271 1.49 -10.48 -10.98
C ALA A 271 2.41 -11.71 -11.20
N ALA A 272 1.87 -12.78 -11.80
CA ALA A 272 2.62 -13.96 -12.21
C ALA A 272 3.36 -13.78 -13.57
N GLN A 273 3.40 -12.56 -14.12
CA GLN A 273 3.98 -12.22 -15.43
C GLN A 273 3.35 -12.95 -16.64
N ARG A 274 2.16 -13.52 -16.47
CA ARG A 274 1.38 -14.19 -17.53
C ARG A 274 0.53 -13.15 -18.28
N TYR A 275 1.19 -12.14 -18.84
CA TYR A 275 0.55 -10.94 -19.41
C TYR A 275 -0.41 -11.24 -20.54
N THR A 276 -0.07 -12.17 -21.43
CA THR A 276 -0.93 -12.55 -22.57
C THR A 276 -2.27 -13.12 -22.12
N GLU A 277 -2.24 -13.98 -21.09
CA GLU A 277 -3.46 -14.56 -20.52
C GLU A 277 -4.28 -13.51 -19.76
N ALA A 278 -3.61 -12.60 -19.06
CA ALA A 278 -4.26 -11.48 -18.39
C ALA A 278 -4.99 -10.56 -19.40
N VAL A 279 -4.34 -10.23 -20.51
CA VAL A 279 -4.94 -9.43 -21.60
C VAL A 279 -6.19 -10.11 -22.17
N GLU A 280 -6.17 -11.43 -22.36
CA GLU A 280 -7.35 -12.16 -22.85
C GLU A 280 -8.52 -12.09 -21.85
N GLN A 281 -8.26 -12.22 -20.54
CA GLN A 281 -9.31 -12.08 -19.54
C GLN A 281 -9.89 -10.66 -19.51
N LEU A 282 -9.05 -9.63 -19.69
CA LEU A 282 -9.49 -8.24 -19.72
C LEU A 282 -10.26 -7.92 -21.03
N ARG A 283 -9.85 -8.49 -22.17
CA ARG A 283 -10.60 -8.40 -23.41
C ARG A 283 -12.02 -8.93 -23.25
N LEU A 284 -12.16 -10.14 -22.68
CA LEU A 284 -13.46 -10.72 -22.37
C LEU A 284 -14.27 -9.87 -21.37
N ALA A 285 -13.60 -9.24 -20.40
CA ALA A 285 -14.24 -8.33 -19.46
C ALA A 285 -14.81 -7.08 -20.16
N THR A 286 -14.03 -6.46 -21.05
CA THR A 286 -14.44 -5.25 -21.80
C THR A 286 -15.51 -5.53 -22.83
N GLU A 287 -15.55 -6.74 -23.40
CA GLU A 287 -16.63 -7.19 -24.30
C GLU A 287 -17.95 -7.45 -23.56
N ALA A 288 -17.86 -8.10 -22.38
CA ALA A 288 -19.04 -8.36 -21.56
C ALA A 288 -19.63 -7.08 -20.96
N GLN A 289 -18.76 -6.14 -20.54
CA GLN A 289 -19.16 -4.88 -19.95
C GLN A 289 -18.32 -3.72 -20.49
N PRO A 290 -18.72 -3.12 -21.63
CA PRO A 290 -17.98 -2.03 -22.30
C PRO A 290 -17.85 -0.74 -21.46
N THR A 291 -18.64 -0.60 -20.41
CA THR A 291 -18.61 0.54 -19.46
C THR A 291 -17.68 0.33 -18.26
N ALA A 292 -17.04 -0.84 -18.15
CA ALA A 292 -16.14 -1.16 -17.05
C ALA A 292 -14.80 -0.43 -17.19
N ALA A 293 -14.72 0.83 -16.76
CA ALA A 293 -13.53 1.66 -16.88
C ALA A 293 -12.26 0.98 -16.31
N ALA A 294 -12.36 0.32 -15.16
CA ALA A 294 -11.22 -0.38 -14.55
C ALA A 294 -10.63 -1.49 -15.45
N ALA A 295 -11.47 -2.19 -16.23
CA ALA A 295 -11.01 -3.20 -17.17
C ALA A 295 -10.21 -2.58 -18.32
N TRP A 296 -10.66 -1.45 -18.85
CA TRP A 296 -9.98 -0.72 -19.93
C TRP A 296 -8.62 -0.18 -19.49
N LEU A 297 -8.53 0.40 -18.29
CA LEU A 297 -7.25 0.88 -17.75
C LEU A 297 -6.24 -0.27 -17.60
N MET A 298 -6.66 -1.38 -17.00
CA MET A 298 -5.80 -2.55 -16.83
C MET A 298 -5.38 -3.16 -18.17
N LEU A 299 -6.30 -3.25 -19.13
CA LEU A 299 -6.02 -3.73 -20.47
C LEU A 299 -4.99 -2.86 -21.18
N GLY A 300 -5.16 -1.53 -21.12
CA GLY A 300 -4.22 -0.57 -21.67
C GLY A 300 -2.85 -0.67 -21.03
N ALA A 301 -2.77 -0.75 -19.70
CA ALA A 301 -1.52 -0.90 -18.98
C ALA A 301 -0.74 -2.17 -19.38
N LEU A 302 -1.40 -3.32 -19.43
CA LEU A 302 -0.75 -4.58 -19.84
C LEU A 302 -0.29 -4.57 -21.30
N ARG A 303 -1.06 -3.94 -22.21
CA ARG A 303 -0.65 -3.78 -23.60
C ARG A 303 0.59 -2.88 -23.76
N VAL A 304 0.72 -1.84 -22.90
CA VAL A 304 1.97 -1.04 -22.84
C VAL A 304 3.16 -1.92 -22.43
N GLU A 305 2.99 -2.80 -21.44
CA GLU A 305 4.07 -3.72 -21.03
C GLU A 305 4.43 -4.71 -22.15
N LEU A 306 3.45 -5.20 -22.89
CA LEU A 306 3.65 -6.08 -24.05
C LEU A 306 4.15 -5.34 -25.30
N ARG A 307 4.35 -4.03 -25.25
CA ARG A 307 4.72 -3.15 -26.37
C ARG A 307 3.70 -3.15 -27.53
N ASP A 308 2.45 -3.55 -27.27
CA ASP A 308 1.34 -3.40 -28.19
C ASP A 308 0.74 -1.97 -28.05
N SER A 309 1.53 -1.00 -28.46
CA SER A 309 1.27 0.41 -28.19
C SER A 309 0.02 0.95 -28.90
N VAL A 310 -0.37 0.38 -30.06
CA VAL A 310 -1.58 0.81 -30.78
C VAL A 310 -2.83 0.37 -30.03
N ALA A 311 -2.91 -0.90 -29.67
CA ALA A 311 -4.05 -1.41 -28.92
C ALA A 311 -4.10 -0.87 -27.48
N ALA A 312 -2.93 -0.56 -26.90
CA ALA A 312 -2.83 0.12 -25.60
C ALA A 312 -3.50 1.48 -25.64
N GLU A 313 -3.17 2.30 -26.65
CA GLU A 313 -3.77 3.62 -26.83
C GLU A 313 -5.30 3.55 -26.98
N GLN A 314 -5.81 2.63 -27.79
CA GLN A 314 -7.26 2.45 -27.95
C GLN A 314 -7.96 2.14 -26.62
N ALA A 315 -7.38 1.23 -25.83
CA ALA A 315 -7.95 0.86 -24.54
C ALA A 315 -7.91 2.03 -23.53
N LEU A 316 -6.79 2.77 -23.50
CA LEU A 316 -6.62 3.90 -22.59
C LEU A 316 -7.49 5.10 -22.96
N LEU A 317 -7.67 5.37 -24.25
CA LEU A 317 -8.60 6.41 -24.72
C LEU A 317 -10.03 6.08 -24.32
N ARG A 318 -10.44 4.81 -24.45
CA ARG A 318 -11.76 4.37 -23.98
C ARG A 318 -11.94 4.55 -22.47
N TYR A 319 -10.90 4.25 -21.70
CA TYR A 319 -10.89 4.53 -20.26
C TYR A 319 -11.10 6.01 -19.95
N VAL A 320 -10.32 6.90 -20.61
CA VAL A 320 -10.42 8.35 -20.43
C VAL A 320 -11.83 8.85 -20.76
N GLU A 321 -12.39 8.39 -21.88
CA GLU A 321 -13.76 8.75 -22.29
C GLU A 321 -14.80 8.35 -21.22
N LEU A 322 -14.72 7.12 -20.70
CA LEU A 322 -15.64 6.63 -19.67
C LEU A 322 -15.51 7.41 -18.35
N THR A 323 -14.29 7.76 -17.96
CA THR A 323 -14.05 8.50 -16.73
C THR A 323 -14.55 9.94 -16.83
N MET A 324 -14.26 10.63 -17.94
CA MET A 324 -14.73 12.01 -18.18
C MET A 324 -16.25 12.11 -18.29
N THR A 325 -16.92 11.09 -18.85
CA THR A 325 -18.39 11.07 -18.96
C THR A 325 -19.05 10.78 -17.61
N ALA A 326 -18.43 9.98 -16.75
CA ALA A 326 -18.92 9.71 -15.40
C ALA A 326 -18.84 10.96 -14.50
N GLY A 327 -17.73 11.71 -14.54
CA GLY A 327 -17.54 12.95 -13.78
C GLY A 327 -18.52 14.06 -14.19
N SER A 328 -18.92 14.11 -15.45
CA SER A 328 -19.94 15.08 -15.91
C SER A 328 -21.38 14.73 -15.47
N ALA A 329 -21.64 13.48 -15.09
CA ALA A 329 -22.96 13.02 -14.65
C ALA A 329 -23.20 13.19 -13.13
N THR A 330 -22.16 13.43 -12.34
CA THR A 330 -22.21 13.69 -10.90
C THR A 330 -22.14 15.18 -10.54
N ALA A 331 -22.80 16.05 -11.31
CA ALA A 331 -23.11 17.40 -10.83
C ALA A 331 -24.12 17.28 -9.66
N PRO A 332 -23.94 17.98 -8.53
CA PRO A 332 -24.74 17.76 -7.33
C PRO A 332 -26.20 18.13 -7.57
N GLY A 333 -27.04 17.10 -7.64
CA GLY A 333 -28.45 17.24 -7.40
C GLY A 333 -28.70 17.53 -5.92
N PRO A 334 -29.80 18.24 -5.53
CA PRO A 334 -30.03 18.62 -4.15
C PRO A 334 -30.09 17.39 -3.24
N ALA A 335 -29.35 17.46 -2.14
CA ALA A 335 -29.26 16.44 -1.11
C ALA A 335 -30.64 15.94 -0.69
N SER A 336 -30.90 14.66 -0.88
CA SER A 336 -32.01 13.98 -0.20
C SER A 336 -31.48 13.55 1.17
N ASP A 337 -32.08 14.13 2.21
CA ASP A 337 -31.87 13.73 3.61
C ASP A 337 -32.25 12.25 3.80
N ALA A 338 -31.26 11.41 3.90
CA ALA A 338 -31.36 10.08 4.48
C ALA A 338 -30.32 9.99 5.58
N GLU A 339 -30.79 10.23 6.81
CA GLU A 339 -30.06 9.93 8.04
C GLU A 339 -29.77 8.42 8.07
N ASP A 340 -28.50 8.06 7.93
CA ASP A 340 -28.02 6.74 8.34
C ASP A 340 -26.93 6.88 9.41
N ALA A 341 -27.34 6.38 10.57
CA ALA A 341 -26.56 6.27 11.77
C ALA A 341 -25.39 5.30 11.60
N HIS A 342 -24.18 5.83 11.39
CA HIS A 342 -22.94 5.16 11.75
C HIS A 342 -21.99 6.20 12.35
N ALA A 343 -22.07 6.30 13.70
CA ALA A 343 -21.20 7.10 14.52
C ALA A 343 -19.84 6.41 14.74
N ASP A 344 -18.78 7.26 14.72
CA ASP A 344 -17.53 7.16 15.45
C ASP A 344 -16.48 6.11 15.03
N LEU A 345 -15.78 6.45 13.93
CA LEU A 345 -14.33 6.26 13.83
C LEU A 345 -13.71 7.64 13.50
N PRO A 346 -12.52 8.00 14.04
CA PRO A 346 -11.90 9.28 13.73
C PRO A 346 -11.62 9.33 12.22
N ALA A 347 -12.24 10.31 11.58
CA ALA A 347 -12.05 10.63 10.17
C ALA A 347 -10.60 11.06 9.92
N GLY A 348 -9.77 10.11 9.48
CA GLY A 348 -8.70 10.44 8.57
C GLY A 348 -9.40 10.95 7.31
N THR A 349 -9.08 12.16 6.89
CA THR A 349 -9.61 12.80 5.69
C THR A 349 -9.52 11.82 4.51
N ALA A 350 -10.65 11.20 4.16
CA ALA A 350 -10.74 10.44 2.92
C ALA A 350 -10.49 11.45 1.79
N PRO A 351 -9.58 11.17 0.83
CA PRO A 351 -9.36 12.05 -0.30
C PRO A 351 -10.69 12.27 -1.03
N ASP A 352 -10.96 13.52 -1.41
CA ASP A 352 -12.16 13.93 -2.14
C ASP A 352 -12.30 13.08 -3.41
N ASP A 353 -13.52 12.77 -3.82
CA ASP A 353 -13.75 11.93 -5.01
C ASP A 353 -13.17 12.58 -6.29
N THR A 354 -13.06 13.90 -6.34
CA THR A 354 -12.37 14.66 -7.39
C THR A 354 -10.86 14.40 -7.41
N GLU A 355 -10.19 14.36 -6.25
CA GLU A 355 -8.75 14.01 -6.17
C GLU A 355 -8.48 12.59 -6.64
N ARG A 356 -9.39 11.65 -6.36
CA ARG A 356 -9.28 10.25 -6.83
C ARG A 356 -9.48 10.13 -8.34
N GLU A 357 -10.35 10.93 -8.93
CA GLU A 357 -10.61 10.94 -10.36
C GLU A 357 -9.42 11.51 -11.13
N ASP A 358 -8.87 12.62 -10.66
CA ASP A 358 -7.67 13.24 -11.22
C ASP A 358 -6.45 12.30 -11.15
N ASP A 359 -6.31 11.54 -10.06
CA ASP A 359 -5.24 10.54 -9.92
C ASP A 359 -5.37 9.41 -10.96
N ARG A 360 -6.60 8.95 -11.23
CA ARG A 360 -6.87 7.88 -12.21
C ARG A 360 -6.60 8.35 -13.64
N LEU A 361 -7.00 9.57 -13.98
CA LEU A 361 -6.71 10.17 -15.29
C LEU A 361 -5.21 10.39 -15.49
N THR A 362 -4.51 10.84 -14.47
CA THR A 362 -3.04 11.00 -14.50
C THR A 362 -2.34 9.69 -14.84
N GLN A 363 -2.76 8.58 -14.24
CA GLN A 363 -2.22 7.26 -14.58
C GLN A 363 -2.44 6.91 -16.06
N ALA A 364 -3.63 7.19 -16.58
CA ALA A 364 -3.93 6.94 -17.99
C ALA A 364 -3.06 7.80 -18.92
N TRP A 365 -2.87 9.09 -18.61
CA TRP A 365 -2.01 9.98 -19.40
C TRP A 365 -0.55 9.55 -19.41
N LEU A 366 -0.02 9.08 -18.26
CA LEU A 366 1.33 8.51 -18.18
C LEU A 366 1.48 7.27 -19.07
N LEU A 367 0.47 6.40 -19.09
CA LEU A 367 0.47 5.20 -19.92
C LEU A 367 0.31 5.53 -21.41
N LEU A 368 -0.54 6.50 -21.76
CA LEU A 368 -0.68 7.00 -23.13
C LEU A 368 0.62 7.62 -23.64
N ALA A 369 1.28 8.42 -22.81
CA ALA A 369 2.59 8.97 -23.13
C ALA A 369 3.61 7.85 -23.40
N ARG A 370 3.64 6.82 -22.55
CA ARG A 370 4.54 5.67 -22.72
C ARG A 370 4.23 4.88 -24.01
N ALA A 371 2.96 4.68 -24.33
CA ALA A 371 2.56 4.05 -25.59
C ALA A 371 3.00 4.86 -26.82
N ALA A 372 2.87 6.19 -26.76
CA ALA A 372 3.32 7.08 -27.83
C ALA A 372 4.86 7.07 -27.97
N GLU A 373 5.61 7.08 -26.87
CA GLU A 373 7.08 6.93 -26.87
C GLU A 373 7.54 5.61 -27.51
N GLN A 374 6.82 4.49 -27.23
CA GLN A 374 7.13 3.18 -27.82
C GLN A 374 6.96 3.15 -29.34
N ARG A 375 6.07 4.02 -29.89
CA ARG A 375 5.91 4.21 -31.35
C ARG A 375 6.88 5.24 -31.94
N GLY A 376 7.66 5.91 -31.11
CA GLY A 376 8.51 7.02 -31.51
C GLY A 376 7.77 8.34 -31.73
N ASP A 377 6.48 8.42 -31.36
CA ASP A 377 5.68 9.64 -31.45
C ASP A 377 5.90 10.52 -30.22
N LEU A 378 7.04 11.20 -30.19
CA LEU A 378 7.45 12.06 -29.08
C LEU A 378 6.53 13.28 -28.91
N GLN A 379 5.85 13.72 -30.00
CA GLN A 379 4.93 14.84 -29.93
C GLN A 379 3.63 14.45 -29.21
N ALA A 380 3.06 13.30 -29.55
CA ALA A 380 1.88 12.78 -28.84
C ALA A 380 2.20 12.48 -27.37
N ALA A 381 3.39 11.91 -27.09
CA ALA A 381 3.84 11.66 -25.72
C ALA A 381 3.90 12.95 -24.88
N GLU A 382 4.46 14.01 -25.43
CA GLU A 382 4.51 15.32 -24.78
C GLU A 382 3.12 15.89 -24.52
N ALA A 383 2.21 15.79 -25.50
CA ALA A 383 0.84 16.29 -25.37
C ALA A 383 0.06 15.58 -24.26
N TRP A 384 0.28 14.28 -24.05
CA TRP A 384 -0.34 13.54 -22.95
C TRP A 384 0.22 13.95 -21.59
N LEU A 385 1.54 14.10 -21.46
CA LEU A 385 2.18 14.55 -20.23
C LEU A 385 1.81 16.00 -19.87
N ALA A 386 1.52 16.84 -20.87
CA ALA A 386 1.11 18.23 -20.65
C ALA A 386 -0.23 18.37 -19.89
N ARG A 387 -1.04 17.31 -19.84
CA ARG A 387 -2.32 17.29 -19.12
C ARG A 387 -2.17 17.05 -17.62
N ILE A 388 -0.96 16.75 -17.13
CA ILE A 388 -0.70 16.48 -15.73
C ILE A 388 -0.38 17.79 -15.02
N GLU A 389 -1.33 18.30 -14.24
CA GLU A 389 -1.23 19.57 -13.52
C GLU A 389 -1.18 19.42 -12.00
N GLN A 390 -1.36 18.20 -11.47
CA GLN A 390 -1.35 17.95 -10.03
C GLN A 390 0.01 18.30 -9.40
N PRO A 391 0.02 19.10 -8.31
CA PRO A 391 1.26 19.62 -7.72
C PRO A 391 2.26 18.54 -7.31
N GLU A 392 1.78 17.40 -6.76
CA GLU A 392 2.62 16.32 -6.26
C GLU A 392 3.31 15.54 -7.39
N ARG A 393 2.74 15.57 -8.61
CA ARG A 393 3.22 14.86 -9.79
C ARG A 393 3.82 15.77 -10.84
N LEU A 394 3.68 17.07 -10.67
CA LEU A 394 4.06 18.06 -11.65
C LEU A 394 5.55 17.99 -12.01
N LEU A 395 6.44 17.90 -11.01
CA LEU A 395 7.88 17.80 -11.27
C LEU A 395 8.23 16.57 -12.11
N ALA A 396 7.69 15.41 -11.76
CA ALA A 396 7.95 14.16 -12.49
C ALA A 396 7.44 14.23 -13.94
N ALA A 397 6.24 14.76 -14.14
CA ALA A 397 5.64 14.95 -15.47
C ALA A 397 6.45 15.94 -16.30
N GLN A 398 6.83 17.09 -15.74
CA GLN A 398 7.63 18.10 -16.44
C GLN A 398 9.04 17.59 -16.73
N THR A 399 9.63 16.80 -15.83
CA THR A 399 10.95 16.17 -16.07
C THR A 399 10.87 15.22 -17.28
N ARG A 400 9.82 14.41 -17.37
CA ARG A 400 9.63 13.50 -18.49
C ARG A 400 9.38 14.24 -19.80
N ARG A 401 8.55 15.30 -19.80
CA ARG A 401 8.38 16.20 -20.96
C ARG A 401 9.69 16.83 -21.38
N ALA A 402 10.45 17.32 -20.41
CA ALA A 402 11.77 17.92 -20.67
C ALA A 402 12.72 16.92 -21.30
N ALA A 403 12.74 15.65 -20.85
CA ALA A 403 13.53 14.59 -21.47
C ALA A 403 13.16 14.37 -22.96
N LEU A 404 11.85 14.39 -23.29
CA LEU A 404 11.38 14.29 -24.68
C LEU A 404 11.84 15.49 -25.54
N LEU A 405 11.73 16.71 -25.00
CA LEU A 405 12.21 17.92 -25.64
C LEU A 405 13.73 17.89 -25.87
N ALA A 406 14.48 17.47 -24.86
CA ALA A 406 15.93 17.36 -24.94
C ALA A 406 16.37 16.35 -26.02
N ARG A 407 15.73 15.18 -26.11
CA ARG A 407 15.97 14.18 -27.18
C ARG A 407 15.66 14.73 -28.59
N ARG A 408 14.77 15.72 -28.70
CA ARG A 408 14.49 16.45 -29.95
C ARG A 408 15.46 17.61 -30.20
N GLY A 409 16.49 17.78 -29.37
CA GLY A 409 17.46 18.88 -29.46
C GLY A 409 16.98 20.21 -28.86
N GLN A 410 15.80 20.25 -28.23
CA GLN A 410 15.20 21.47 -27.66
C GLN A 410 15.62 21.64 -26.19
N VAL A 411 16.94 21.60 -25.92
CA VAL A 411 17.50 21.52 -24.55
C VAL A 411 17.11 22.74 -23.69
N GLU A 412 17.18 23.96 -24.24
CA GLU A 412 16.83 25.16 -23.43
C GLU A 412 15.36 25.21 -23.06
N GLN A 413 14.48 24.74 -23.95
CA GLN A 413 13.04 24.62 -23.64
C GLN A 413 12.81 23.54 -22.56
N ALA A 414 13.54 22.41 -22.64
CA ALA A 414 13.49 21.34 -21.65
C ALA A 414 13.89 21.86 -20.26
N ARG A 415 15.00 22.60 -20.16
CA ARG A 415 15.47 23.19 -18.91
C ARG A 415 14.47 24.23 -18.36
N ALA A 416 13.95 25.10 -19.23
CA ALA A 416 12.97 26.10 -18.83
C ALA A 416 11.70 25.46 -18.24
N LEU A 417 11.26 24.32 -18.80
CA LEU A 417 10.10 23.57 -18.33
C LEU A 417 10.29 23.04 -16.90
N VAL A 418 11.44 22.45 -16.60
CA VAL A 418 11.74 21.95 -15.24
C VAL A 418 11.89 23.11 -14.25
N ARG A 419 12.59 24.19 -14.64
CA ARG A 419 12.81 25.37 -13.80
C ARG A 419 11.53 26.12 -13.46
N ALA A 420 10.52 26.06 -14.31
CA ALA A 420 9.23 26.71 -14.11
C ALA A 420 8.37 26.00 -13.04
N VAL A 421 8.72 24.78 -12.63
CA VAL A 421 7.98 24.08 -11.57
C VAL A 421 8.11 24.84 -10.25
N PRO A 422 6.98 25.25 -9.63
CA PRO A 422 7.00 25.94 -8.36
C PRO A 422 7.65 25.10 -7.25
N VAL A 423 8.43 25.73 -6.38
CA VAL A 423 9.04 25.10 -5.21
C VAL A 423 8.64 25.85 -3.96
N ARG A 424 8.29 25.10 -2.89
CA ARG A 424 7.81 25.63 -1.61
C ARG A 424 8.77 25.31 -0.45
N SER A 425 9.76 24.47 -0.72
CA SER A 425 10.73 24.00 0.27
C SER A 425 12.10 23.78 -0.36
N GLU A 426 13.15 23.79 0.46
CA GLU A 426 14.51 23.43 0.03
C GLU A 426 14.59 22.00 -0.53
N ARG A 427 13.76 21.08 0.00
CA ARG A 427 13.67 19.71 -0.51
C ARG A 427 13.13 19.69 -1.94
N GLU A 428 12.08 20.45 -2.23
CA GLU A 428 11.52 20.56 -3.59
C GLU A 428 12.49 21.25 -4.54
N GLU A 429 13.25 22.24 -4.05
CA GLU A 429 14.27 22.91 -4.84
C GLU A 429 15.39 21.94 -5.23
N ARG A 430 15.89 21.14 -4.29
CA ARG A 430 16.88 20.10 -4.58
C ARG A 430 16.33 19.07 -5.58
N ALA A 431 15.09 18.60 -5.39
CA ALA A 431 14.45 17.68 -6.32
C ALA A 431 14.38 18.26 -7.75
N ARG A 432 14.10 19.56 -7.90
CA ARG A 432 14.08 20.25 -9.19
C ARG A 432 15.48 20.33 -9.82
N VAL A 433 16.52 20.56 -9.02
CA VAL A 433 17.93 20.54 -9.49
C VAL A 433 18.31 19.16 -10.01
N PHE A 434 17.96 18.10 -9.26
CA PHE A 434 18.22 16.73 -9.72
C PHE A 434 17.47 16.41 -11.02
N ALA A 435 16.21 16.86 -11.14
CA ALA A 435 15.43 16.69 -12.34
C ALA A 435 16.06 17.39 -13.56
N GLU A 436 16.56 18.63 -13.41
CA GLU A 436 17.28 19.34 -14.49
C GLU A 436 18.58 18.62 -14.85
N SER A 437 19.35 18.20 -13.85
CA SER A 437 20.57 17.42 -14.09
C SER A 437 20.29 16.11 -14.82
N GLN A 438 19.22 15.37 -14.43
CA GLN A 438 18.82 14.14 -15.09
C GLN A 438 18.51 14.34 -16.58
N VAL A 439 17.74 15.38 -16.92
CA VAL A 439 17.39 15.71 -18.31
C VAL A 439 18.65 15.97 -19.14
N LEU A 440 19.62 16.70 -18.59
CA LEU A 440 20.89 16.99 -19.27
C LEU A 440 21.74 15.72 -19.45
N ARG A 441 21.76 14.84 -18.46
CA ARG A 441 22.46 13.55 -18.50
C ARG A 441 21.92 12.62 -19.59
N GLU A 442 20.59 12.58 -19.77
CA GLU A 442 19.95 11.74 -20.81
C GLU A 442 20.42 12.07 -22.23
N VAL A 443 20.78 13.33 -22.46
CA VAL A 443 21.32 13.80 -23.76
C VAL A 443 22.82 14.02 -23.73
N ARG A 444 23.50 13.47 -22.70
CA ARG A 444 24.98 13.49 -22.53
C ARG A 444 25.60 14.88 -22.42
N LEU A 445 24.84 15.88 -21.99
CA LEU A 445 25.34 17.24 -21.72
C LEU A 445 25.94 17.30 -20.30
N TRP A 446 27.07 16.58 -20.13
CA TRP A 446 27.71 16.39 -18.84
C TRP A 446 28.24 17.68 -18.22
N SER A 447 28.73 18.61 -19.05
CA SER A 447 29.26 19.91 -18.60
C SER A 447 28.15 20.78 -17.99
N GLU A 448 27.02 20.83 -18.66
CA GLU A 448 25.83 21.57 -18.23
C GLU A 448 25.22 20.95 -16.96
N ALA A 449 25.16 19.60 -16.90
CA ALA A 449 24.71 18.88 -15.71
C ALA A 449 25.63 19.18 -14.50
N TYR A 450 26.94 19.14 -14.71
CA TYR A 450 27.92 19.53 -13.70
C TYR A 450 27.69 20.97 -13.22
N ALA A 451 27.52 21.93 -14.14
CA ALA A 451 27.29 23.33 -13.78
C ALA A 451 26.02 23.57 -12.96
N VAL A 452 24.94 22.86 -13.28
CA VAL A 452 23.68 22.92 -12.50
C VAL A 452 23.89 22.42 -11.07
N LEU A 453 24.58 21.27 -10.91
CA LEU A 453 24.88 20.69 -9.60
C LEU A 453 25.92 21.54 -8.82
N ASP A 454 26.88 22.16 -9.50
CA ASP A 454 27.87 23.07 -8.89
C ASP A 454 27.22 24.30 -8.28
N ALA A 455 26.33 24.94 -9.05
CA ALA A 455 25.57 26.10 -8.57
C ALA A 455 24.66 25.74 -7.36
N ALA A 456 24.06 24.55 -7.37
CA ALA A 456 23.26 24.07 -6.24
C ALA A 456 24.13 23.72 -5.02
N SER A 457 25.30 23.11 -5.22
CA SER A 457 26.24 22.78 -4.14
C SER A 457 26.79 24.04 -3.43
N ALA A 458 26.86 25.18 -4.13
CA ALA A 458 27.23 26.45 -3.49
C ALA A 458 26.16 26.93 -2.48
N ARG A 459 24.91 26.58 -2.70
CA ARG A 459 23.79 26.92 -1.82
C ARG A 459 23.56 25.86 -0.73
N PHE A 460 23.81 24.59 -1.05
CA PHE A 460 23.69 23.45 -0.15
C PHE A 460 25.02 22.71 -0.01
N PRO A 461 26.02 23.30 0.68
CA PRO A 461 27.41 22.83 0.64
C PRO A 461 27.65 21.48 1.32
N ASP A 462 26.77 21.06 2.20
CA ASP A 462 26.87 19.81 2.95
C ASP A 462 25.80 18.77 2.51
N ASP A 463 25.13 19.00 1.38
CA ASP A 463 24.21 18.02 0.81
C ASP A 463 24.99 16.90 0.08
N THR A 464 25.00 15.72 0.69
CA THR A 464 25.79 14.57 0.22
C THR A 464 25.33 14.06 -1.14
N ASP A 465 24.02 14.11 -1.44
CA ASP A 465 23.47 13.67 -2.71
C ASP A 465 23.91 14.61 -3.86
N LEU A 466 23.85 15.93 -3.64
CA LEU A 466 24.31 16.91 -4.63
C LEU A 466 25.82 16.77 -4.90
N LEU A 467 26.63 16.61 -3.85
CA LEU A 467 28.06 16.43 -3.96
C LEU A 467 28.40 15.14 -4.69
N TYR A 468 27.69 14.06 -4.40
CA TYR A 468 27.88 12.76 -5.05
C TYR A 468 27.52 12.82 -6.54
N GLU A 469 26.35 13.33 -6.90
CA GLU A 469 25.95 13.47 -8.30
C GLU A 469 26.90 14.38 -9.09
N ARG A 470 27.36 15.46 -8.47
CA ARG A 470 28.39 16.33 -9.06
C ARG A 470 29.71 15.59 -9.28
N ALA A 471 30.10 14.73 -8.34
CA ALA A 471 31.30 13.90 -8.48
C ALA A 471 31.18 12.93 -9.66
N MET A 472 30.02 12.34 -9.87
CA MET A 472 29.74 11.47 -11.02
C MET A 472 29.80 12.25 -12.35
N MET A 473 29.34 13.49 -12.37
CA MET A 473 29.52 14.34 -13.56
C MET A 473 30.98 14.73 -13.79
N ALA A 474 31.74 14.98 -12.72
CA ALA A 474 33.18 15.25 -12.81
C ALA A 474 33.95 14.05 -13.39
N GLU A 475 33.57 12.83 -13.03
CA GLU A 475 34.10 11.59 -13.61
C GLU A 475 33.87 11.53 -15.13
N ARG A 476 32.60 11.72 -15.56
CA ARG A 476 32.25 11.75 -16.99
C ARG A 476 33.02 12.81 -17.79
N LEU A 477 33.39 13.91 -17.14
CA LEU A 477 34.20 14.97 -17.72
C LEU A 477 35.71 14.72 -17.59
N SER A 478 36.13 13.58 -17.08
CA SER A 478 37.54 13.25 -16.77
C SER A 478 38.20 14.23 -15.79
N ARG A 479 37.41 14.94 -14.96
CA ARG A 479 37.90 15.86 -13.92
C ARG A 479 38.16 15.08 -12.62
N LEU A 480 39.11 14.17 -12.64
CA LEU A 480 39.33 13.21 -11.55
C LEU A 480 39.71 13.85 -10.22
N ALA A 481 40.46 14.95 -10.22
CA ALA A 481 40.79 15.66 -9.00
C ALA A 481 39.54 16.26 -8.31
N ASP A 482 38.61 16.77 -9.11
CA ASP A 482 37.36 17.29 -8.60
C ASP A 482 36.45 16.15 -8.06
N MET A 483 36.35 15.05 -8.80
CA MET A 483 35.65 13.86 -8.39
C MET A 483 36.17 13.34 -7.05
N GLU A 484 37.47 13.11 -6.93
CA GLU A 484 38.08 12.61 -5.69
C GLU A 484 37.82 13.56 -4.53
N ARG A 485 38.01 14.85 -4.71
CA ARG A 485 37.75 15.87 -3.66
C ARG A 485 36.31 15.85 -3.20
N LEU A 486 35.34 15.75 -4.13
CA LEU A 486 33.91 15.71 -3.82
C LEU A 486 33.51 14.43 -3.09
N LEU A 487 33.97 13.25 -3.56
CA LEU A 487 33.68 11.99 -2.90
C LEU A 487 34.28 11.89 -1.50
N ARG A 488 35.49 12.41 -1.29
CA ARG A 488 36.09 12.52 0.04
C ARG A 488 35.26 13.41 0.95
N ARG A 489 34.73 14.53 0.42
CA ARG A 489 33.85 15.40 1.18
C ARG A 489 32.53 14.69 1.55
N VAL A 490 31.93 13.92 0.64
CA VAL A 490 30.76 13.09 0.95
C VAL A 490 31.06 12.11 2.08
N ILE A 491 32.18 11.38 2.00
CA ILE A 491 32.61 10.42 3.02
C ILE A 491 32.87 11.09 4.38
N GLU A 492 33.42 12.31 4.37
CA GLU A 492 33.65 13.11 5.59
C GLU A 492 32.33 13.50 6.28
N ILE A 493 31.35 13.98 5.51
CA ILE A 493 30.02 14.38 6.02
C ILE A 493 29.23 13.16 6.45
N GLU A 494 29.22 12.13 5.61
CA GLU A 494 28.43 10.91 5.78
C GLU A 494 29.31 9.66 5.64
N PRO A 495 29.98 9.23 6.71
CA PRO A 495 30.87 8.04 6.68
C PRO A 495 30.16 6.73 6.32
N GLY A 496 28.80 6.72 6.36
CA GLY A 496 27.96 5.60 5.96
C GLY A 496 27.59 5.57 4.48
N HIS A 497 27.99 6.55 3.68
CA HIS A 497 27.63 6.67 2.28
C HIS A 497 28.38 5.65 1.40
N TYR A 498 27.90 4.43 1.34
CA TYR A 498 28.57 3.30 0.69
C TYR A 498 28.83 3.52 -0.82
N HIS A 499 27.95 4.22 -1.51
CA HIS A 499 28.15 4.54 -2.93
C HIS A 499 29.39 5.43 -3.14
N ALA A 500 29.65 6.41 -2.24
CA ALA A 500 30.82 7.27 -2.35
C ALA A 500 32.11 6.50 -2.10
N HIS A 501 32.13 5.61 -1.10
CA HIS A 501 33.24 4.71 -0.85
C HIS A 501 33.54 3.82 -2.07
N ASN A 502 32.48 3.19 -2.64
CA ASN A 502 32.63 2.33 -3.80
C ASN A 502 33.10 3.10 -5.04
N ALA A 503 32.49 4.23 -5.35
CA ALA A 503 32.83 5.04 -6.52
C ALA A 503 34.28 5.51 -6.48
N LEU A 504 34.74 6.03 -5.32
CA LEU A 504 36.13 6.45 -5.16
C LEU A 504 37.10 5.27 -5.29
N GLY A 505 36.79 4.15 -4.61
CA GLY A 505 37.60 2.93 -4.65
C GLY A 505 37.70 2.35 -6.07
N TYR A 506 36.57 2.27 -6.79
CA TYR A 506 36.51 1.75 -8.15
C TYR A 506 37.36 2.57 -9.12
N VAL A 507 37.21 3.91 -9.11
CA VAL A 507 38.00 4.78 -10.02
C VAL A 507 39.48 4.71 -9.73
N LEU A 508 39.88 4.62 -8.47
CA LEU A 508 41.29 4.40 -8.11
C LEU A 508 41.79 3.05 -8.63
N ALA A 509 41.01 1.99 -8.49
CA ALA A 509 41.33 0.65 -8.97
C ALA A 509 41.43 0.60 -10.50
N ASP A 510 40.43 1.14 -11.19
CA ASP A 510 40.39 1.16 -12.66
C ASP A 510 41.60 1.85 -13.26
N ARG A 511 42.04 2.94 -12.64
CA ARG A 511 43.22 3.70 -13.06
C ARG A 511 44.54 3.19 -12.51
N ASN A 512 44.52 2.09 -11.80
CA ASN A 512 45.70 1.49 -11.18
C ASN A 512 46.43 2.45 -10.21
N LEU A 513 45.67 3.27 -9.49
CA LEU A 513 46.18 4.27 -8.54
C LEU A 513 45.88 3.84 -7.11
N ARG A 514 46.87 3.93 -6.22
CA ARG A 514 46.68 3.71 -4.76
C ARG A 514 45.83 2.48 -4.46
N LEU A 515 46.12 1.33 -5.08
CA LEU A 515 45.32 0.11 -5.01
C LEU A 515 45.01 -0.37 -3.57
N PRO A 516 45.94 -0.26 -2.58
CA PRO A 516 45.61 -0.61 -1.18
C PRO A 516 44.52 0.30 -0.60
N GLU A 517 44.51 1.59 -0.91
CA GLU A 517 43.44 2.53 -0.50
C GLU A 517 42.13 2.20 -1.22
N ALA A 518 42.17 1.95 -2.53
CA ALA A 518 41.02 1.53 -3.32
C ALA A 518 40.34 0.31 -2.71
N ARG A 519 41.12 -0.70 -2.35
CA ARG A 519 40.63 -1.92 -1.70
C ARG A 519 39.97 -1.63 -0.34
N ALA A 520 40.58 -0.78 0.48
CA ALA A 520 40.05 -0.42 1.78
C ALA A 520 38.68 0.31 1.66
N LEU A 521 38.56 1.23 0.70
CA LEU A 521 37.32 1.94 0.41
C LEU A 521 36.23 0.99 -0.05
N ILE A 522 36.50 0.07 -0.97
CA ILE A 522 35.51 -0.88 -1.48
C ILE A 522 35.11 -1.89 -0.39
N LEU A 523 36.05 -2.35 0.42
CA LEU A 523 35.73 -3.20 1.59
C LEU A 523 34.80 -2.47 2.56
N ARG A 524 35.07 -1.19 2.82
CA ARG A 524 34.17 -0.38 3.66
C ARG A 524 32.77 -0.25 3.05
N ALA A 525 32.66 -0.05 1.74
CA ALA A 525 31.40 -0.04 1.05
C ALA A 525 30.65 -1.38 1.19
N LEU A 526 31.35 -2.51 1.09
CA LEU A 526 30.78 -3.84 1.21
C LEU A 526 30.32 -4.16 2.66
N GLU A 527 31.04 -3.64 3.68
CA GLU A 527 30.59 -3.71 5.08
C GLU A 527 29.28 -2.95 5.30
N LEU A 528 29.12 -1.79 4.66
CA LEU A 528 27.92 -0.94 4.76
C LEU A 528 26.73 -1.49 3.95
N ALA A 529 26.99 -2.17 2.82
CA ALA A 529 25.99 -2.78 1.96
C ALA A 529 26.39 -4.24 1.64
N PRO A 530 26.21 -5.18 2.58
CA PRO A 530 26.60 -6.56 2.40
C PRO A 530 25.85 -7.25 1.27
N GLY A 531 26.59 -7.93 0.41
CA GLY A 531 26.03 -8.72 -0.69
C GLY A 531 25.64 -7.92 -1.94
N ASP A 532 25.89 -6.62 -1.98
CA ASP A 532 25.69 -5.83 -3.19
C ASP A 532 26.56 -6.34 -4.35
N PRO A 533 25.98 -6.74 -5.49
CA PRO A 533 26.72 -7.33 -6.59
C PRO A 533 27.67 -6.34 -7.28
N PHE A 534 27.35 -5.04 -7.35
CA PHE A 534 28.22 -4.03 -7.96
C PHE A 534 29.43 -3.70 -7.08
N ILE A 535 29.24 -3.66 -5.75
CA ILE A 535 30.35 -3.47 -4.82
C ILE A 535 31.23 -4.73 -4.80
N THR A 536 30.64 -5.92 -4.88
CA THR A 536 31.36 -7.19 -4.98
C THR A 536 32.18 -7.26 -6.28
N ASP A 537 31.64 -6.77 -7.40
CA ASP A 537 32.34 -6.61 -8.68
C ASP A 537 33.53 -5.66 -8.54
N SER A 538 33.33 -4.48 -7.96
CA SER A 538 34.40 -3.50 -7.70
C SER A 538 35.53 -4.10 -6.84
N LEU A 539 35.16 -4.93 -5.82
CA LEU A 539 36.17 -5.63 -5.04
C LEU A 539 36.92 -6.67 -5.88
N GLY A 540 36.21 -7.43 -6.71
CA GLY A 540 36.82 -8.36 -7.65
C GLY A 540 37.79 -7.65 -8.64
N TRP A 541 37.38 -6.46 -9.11
CA TRP A 541 38.19 -5.64 -10.00
C TRP A 541 39.49 -5.15 -9.32
N VAL A 542 39.41 -4.63 -8.09
CA VAL A 542 40.64 -4.18 -7.37
C VAL A 542 41.54 -5.35 -7.02
N GLU A 543 41.02 -6.54 -6.69
CA GLU A 543 41.83 -7.74 -6.48
C GLU A 543 42.56 -8.17 -7.77
N PHE A 544 41.89 -8.06 -8.93
CA PHE A 544 42.53 -8.28 -10.22
C PHE A 544 43.68 -7.29 -10.46
N ARG A 545 43.45 -6.00 -10.20
CA ARG A 545 44.48 -4.95 -10.36
C ARG A 545 45.66 -5.12 -9.41
N LEU A 546 45.45 -5.73 -8.25
CA LEU A 546 46.48 -6.13 -7.28
C LEU A 546 47.24 -7.42 -7.69
N GLY A 547 46.77 -8.12 -8.74
CA GLY A 547 47.36 -9.38 -9.20
C GLY A 547 46.80 -10.63 -8.49
N ASN A 548 45.79 -10.50 -7.65
CA ASN A 548 45.18 -11.61 -6.92
C ASN A 548 44.06 -12.29 -7.76
N LEU A 549 44.48 -12.95 -8.85
CA LEU A 549 43.57 -13.59 -9.82
C LEU A 549 42.56 -14.60 -9.20
N PRO A 550 42.96 -15.47 -8.25
CA PRO A 550 41.99 -16.43 -7.66
C PRO A 550 40.85 -15.74 -6.94
N GLU A 551 41.14 -14.74 -6.14
CA GLU A 551 40.13 -14.01 -5.39
C GLU A 551 39.30 -13.10 -6.30
N ALA A 552 39.89 -12.45 -7.28
CA ALA A 552 39.19 -11.69 -8.30
C ALA A 552 38.13 -12.53 -9.00
N LEU A 553 38.49 -13.73 -9.47
CA LEU A 553 37.55 -14.65 -10.12
C LEU A 553 36.44 -15.14 -9.18
N ARG A 554 36.77 -15.42 -7.93
CA ARG A 554 35.77 -15.83 -6.95
C ARG A 554 34.70 -14.74 -6.76
N LEU A 555 35.15 -13.50 -6.57
CA LEU A 555 34.26 -12.35 -6.35
C LEU A 555 33.45 -12.00 -7.60
N LEU A 556 34.07 -11.94 -8.77
CA LEU A 556 33.42 -11.61 -10.03
C LEU A 556 32.39 -12.67 -10.46
N ARG A 557 32.69 -13.96 -10.25
CA ARG A 557 31.70 -15.04 -10.45
C ARG A 557 30.53 -14.93 -9.48
N GLN A 558 30.80 -14.59 -8.21
CA GLN A 558 29.75 -14.35 -7.22
C GLN A 558 28.86 -13.18 -7.63
N ALA A 559 29.43 -12.04 -8.01
CA ALA A 559 28.72 -10.86 -8.46
C ALA A 559 27.86 -11.17 -9.70
N HIS A 560 28.45 -11.81 -10.71
CA HIS A 560 27.78 -12.17 -11.95
C HIS A 560 26.64 -13.20 -11.73
N ALA A 561 26.81 -14.15 -10.82
CA ALA A 561 25.75 -15.12 -10.48
C ALA A 561 24.58 -14.44 -9.77
N ALA A 562 24.85 -13.45 -8.88
CA ALA A 562 23.83 -12.68 -8.21
C ALA A 562 23.10 -11.72 -9.17
N ARG A 563 23.84 -11.11 -10.08
CA ARG A 563 23.32 -10.19 -11.09
C ARG A 563 24.11 -10.31 -12.40
N PRO A 564 23.55 -10.93 -13.44
CA PRO A 564 24.20 -11.02 -14.75
C PRO A 564 24.09 -9.69 -15.51
N ASP A 565 24.84 -8.69 -15.04
CA ASP A 565 24.94 -7.35 -15.62
C ASP A 565 26.05 -7.29 -16.68
N PRO A 566 25.92 -6.52 -17.80
CA PRO A 566 26.94 -6.41 -18.82
C PRO A 566 28.28 -5.82 -18.35
N GLU A 567 28.29 -4.92 -17.38
CA GLU A 567 29.51 -4.34 -16.80
C GLU A 567 30.25 -5.38 -15.94
N ILE A 568 29.51 -6.08 -15.05
CA ILE A 568 30.08 -7.19 -14.27
C ILE A 568 30.63 -8.29 -15.21
N ALA A 569 29.91 -8.56 -16.29
CA ALA A 569 30.35 -9.53 -17.29
C ALA A 569 31.62 -9.07 -18.06
N ALA A 570 31.78 -7.76 -18.29
CA ALA A 570 32.97 -7.21 -18.89
C ALA A 570 34.21 -7.50 -18.02
N HIS A 571 34.12 -7.21 -16.71
CA HIS A 571 35.22 -7.46 -15.76
C HIS A 571 35.48 -8.96 -15.59
N LEU A 572 34.46 -9.78 -15.39
CA LEU A 572 34.63 -11.24 -15.26
C LEU A 572 35.30 -11.83 -16.52
N GLY A 573 34.81 -11.46 -17.68
CA GLY A 573 35.36 -11.95 -18.94
C GLY A 573 36.81 -11.52 -19.16
N GLU A 574 37.21 -10.29 -18.76
CA GLU A 574 38.59 -9.83 -18.85
C GLU A 574 39.53 -10.64 -17.96
N VAL A 575 39.11 -10.89 -16.70
CA VAL A 575 39.93 -11.68 -15.77
C VAL A 575 40.06 -13.14 -16.24
N LEU A 576 39.00 -13.72 -16.78
CA LEU A 576 39.03 -15.05 -17.41
C LEU A 576 39.94 -15.08 -18.63
N TRP A 577 39.89 -14.04 -19.47
CA TRP A 577 40.71 -13.92 -20.66
C TRP A 577 42.23 -13.84 -20.32
N VAL A 578 42.58 -13.03 -19.32
CA VAL A 578 43.95 -12.92 -18.81
C VAL A 578 44.45 -14.21 -18.20
N LYS A 579 43.56 -14.93 -17.49
CA LYS A 579 43.91 -16.25 -16.94
C LYS A 579 44.10 -17.34 -18.01
N GLY A 580 43.59 -17.12 -19.23
CA GLY A 580 43.65 -18.10 -20.34
C GLY A 580 42.37 -18.92 -20.52
N GLU A 581 41.33 -18.70 -19.71
CA GLU A 581 40.01 -19.36 -19.83
C GLU A 581 39.15 -18.70 -20.92
N ARG A 582 39.69 -18.66 -22.15
CA ARG A 582 39.15 -17.85 -23.25
C ARG A 582 37.76 -18.26 -23.70
N GLU A 583 37.45 -19.54 -23.70
CA GLU A 583 36.11 -20.03 -24.09
C GLU A 583 35.02 -19.56 -23.11
N GLU A 584 35.32 -19.58 -21.81
CA GLU A 584 34.40 -19.07 -20.80
C GLU A 584 34.23 -17.55 -20.92
N ALA A 585 35.31 -16.80 -21.09
CA ALA A 585 35.28 -15.37 -21.33
C ALA A 585 34.37 -15.00 -22.51
N LEU A 586 34.55 -15.68 -23.66
CA LEU A 586 33.73 -15.45 -24.85
C LEU A 586 32.23 -15.77 -24.60
N ARG A 587 31.91 -16.81 -23.83
CA ARG A 587 30.52 -17.10 -23.46
C ARG A 587 29.92 -15.98 -22.64
N VAL A 588 30.61 -15.55 -21.58
CA VAL A 588 30.17 -14.47 -20.70
C VAL A 588 29.92 -13.17 -21.48
N TRP A 589 30.84 -12.78 -22.33
CA TRP A 589 30.72 -11.57 -23.15
C TRP A 589 29.61 -11.65 -24.21
N ARG A 590 29.42 -12.81 -24.87
CA ARG A 590 28.29 -13.00 -25.81
C ARG A 590 26.93 -12.90 -25.12
N ASP A 591 26.84 -13.45 -23.92
CA ASP A 591 25.62 -13.35 -23.14
C ASP A 591 25.34 -11.90 -22.72
N ALA A 592 26.34 -11.17 -22.29
CA ALA A 592 26.26 -9.74 -21.97
C ALA A 592 25.87 -8.91 -23.22
N LYS A 593 26.49 -9.14 -24.37
CA LYS A 593 26.18 -8.46 -25.63
C LYS A 593 24.75 -8.67 -26.10
N ARG A 594 24.18 -9.89 -25.85
CA ARG A 594 22.76 -10.15 -26.14
C ARG A 594 21.82 -9.38 -25.24
N ARG A 595 22.22 -9.07 -24.01
CA ARG A 595 21.42 -8.31 -23.06
C ARG A 595 21.47 -6.81 -23.35
N ASP A 596 22.67 -6.29 -23.58
CA ASP A 596 22.92 -4.89 -23.93
C ASP A 596 24.14 -4.76 -24.84
N ALA A 597 23.87 -4.70 -26.13
CA ALA A 597 24.93 -4.51 -27.14
C ALA A 597 25.55 -3.11 -27.10
N GLY A 598 24.91 -2.16 -26.45
CA GLY A 598 25.35 -0.76 -26.33
C GLY A 598 26.22 -0.48 -25.11
N ASN A 599 26.40 -1.44 -24.19
CA ASN A 599 27.16 -1.22 -22.97
C ASN A 599 28.57 -0.74 -23.26
N GLU A 600 28.95 0.39 -22.66
CA GLU A 600 30.20 1.10 -22.95
C GLU A 600 31.40 0.34 -22.40
N VAL A 601 31.32 -0.15 -21.14
CA VAL A 601 32.43 -0.88 -20.48
C VAL A 601 32.75 -2.18 -21.22
N LEU A 602 31.69 -2.96 -21.59
CA LEU A 602 31.87 -4.17 -22.38
C LEU A 602 32.55 -3.88 -23.74
N ARG A 603 32.07 -2.86 -24.44
CA ARG A 603 32.61 -2.48 -25.76
C ARG A 603 34.07 -2.04 -25.66
N GLU A 604 34.40 -1.20 -24.68
CA GLU A 604 35.77 -0.74 -24.47
C GLU A 604 36.72 -1.88 -24.10
N THR A 605 36.26 -2.79 -23.25
CA THR A 605 37.02 -3.99 -22.87
C THR A 605 37.32 -4.87 -24.08
N LEU A 606 36.32 -5.14 -24.94
CA LEU A 606 36.52 -5.94 -26.15
C LEU A 606 37.46 -5.27 -27.14
N VAL A 607 37.35 -3.95 -27.35
CA VAL A 607 38.25 -3.18 -28.22
C VAL A 607 39.67 -3.22 -27.70
N ARG A 608 39.87 -2.99 -26.40
CA ARG A 608 41.19 -3.00 -25.75
C ARG A 608 41.87 -4.37 -25.84
N LEU A 609 41.12 -5.43 -25.69
CA LEU A 609 41.60 -6.81 -25.76
C LEU A 609 41.64 -7.37 -27.20
N ARG A 610 41.19 -6.60 -28.20
CA ARG A 610 41.08 -6.98 -29.62
C ARG A 610 40.28 -8.28 -29.82
N VAL A 611 39.12 -8.36 -29.18
CA VAL A 611 38.22 -9.52 -29.25
C VAL A 611 37.01 -9.17 -30.10
N ASP A 612 36.76 -9.98 -31.13
CA ASP A 612 35.51 -9.98 -31.90
C ASP A 612 34.58 -11.10 -31.41
N LEU A 613 33.28 -10.78 -31.18
CA LEU A 613 32.25 -11.69 -30.64
C LEU A 613 31.22 -12.06 -31.68
#